data_0ab9dc8f0c9223e1a92868f006e7ccc6
#
_entry.id   0ab9dc8f0c9223e1a92868f006e7ccc6
#
_cell.length_a   1.000
_cell.length_b   1.000
_cell.length_c   1.000
_cell.angle_alpha   90.00
_cell.angle_beta   90.00
_cell.angle_gamma   90.00
#
_symmetry.space_group_name_H-M   'P 1'
#
loop_
_entity.id
_entity.type
_entity.pdbx_description
1 polymer ?
#
loop_
_entity_poly.entity_id
_entity_poly.type
_entity_poly.pdbx_seq_one_letter_code
_entity_poly.pdbx_strand_id
1 'polypeptide(L)'
;MVGERCETIGYHTSISGRRELSDKAIEPFKSVSLRAKKQNLASKIKVAAVSYLNTKPLLYGIERSDLANDIELIVDYPAQLAKSLQGGSIDLALLPVAAIPSITGANIISDYGIAADGNVVSVALFSQVPMDEIKTVYLDYQSRTSVRLAQLLLANHWKKKVEYKPASEHYIDYINGTDAGVIIGDRALQQLSNFDYVYDLSAAWKAYTGLDFVFAAWVANKELPVDFIERFNKANAIGLDHLDEIVAANPFPYYDLHTYYTDNIKYYLDSEKRKGLARFLAFIG
;
A
#
# COMPACT_ATOMS: atom_id res chain seq x y z
N MET A 1 25.34 22.14 -56.87
CA MET A 1 24.36 21.96 -57.97
C MET A 1 23.58 20.73 -57.69
N VAL A 2 22.20 20.87 -57.78
CA VAL A 2 21.17 19.83 -57.60
C VAL A 2 21.05 19.34 -56.15
N GLY A 3 20.07 19.66 -55.32
CA GLY A 3 18.69 20.10 -55.43
C GLY A 3 17.73 18.93 -55.50
N GLU A 4 17.43 18.24 -54.37
CA GLU A 4 16.29 17.35 -54.35
C GLU A 4 15.39 17.66 -53.13
N ARG A 5 14.14 17.97 -53.53
CA ARG A 5 13.01 18.22 -52.65
C ARG A 5 12.45 16.89 -52.18
N CYS A 6 12.19 16.73 -50.89
CA CYS A 6 11.41 15.64 -50.38
C CYS A 6 9.97 16.08 -50.18
N GLU A 7 9.05 15.47 -50.91
CA GLU A 7 7.62 15.72 -50.89
C GLU A 7 6.96 15.12 -49.66
N THR A 8 6.12 15.92 -49.03
CA THR A 8 5.27 15.55 -47.90
C THR A 8 4.05 14.81 -48.39
N ILE A 9 3.91 13.52 -48.10
CA ILE A 9 2.69 12.75 -48.35
C ILE A 9 1.81 12.84 -47.12
N GLY A 10 0.72 13.59 -47.22
CA GLY A 10 -0.34 13.66 -46.23
C GLY A 10 -1.23 12.42 -46.29
N TYR A 11 -1.37 11.72 -45.16
CA TYR A 11 -2.46 10.78 -44.96
C TYR A 11 -3.50 11.39 -44.02
N HIS A 12 -4.61 11.84 -44.64
CA HIS A 12 -5.86 12.06 -43.92
C HIS A 12 -6.51 10.71 -43.67
N THR A 13 -6.59 10.30 -42.41
CA THR A 13 -7.58 9.32 -41.96
C THR A 13 -8.38 9.92 -40.80
N SER A 14 -9.60 10.30 -41.14
CA SER A 14 -10.68 10.66 -40.25
C SER A 14 -11.09 9.41 -39.45
N ILE A 15 -10.90 9.42 -38.12
CA ILE A 15 -11.58 8.50 -37.22
C ILE A 15 -12.37 9.38 -36.24
N SER A 16 -13.64 9.54 -36.54
CA SER A 16 -14.66 10.03 -35.63
C SER A 16 -14.94 8.94 -34.61
N GLY A 17 -14.84 9.26 -33.33
CA GLY A 17 -15.19 8.32 -32.24
C GLY A 17 -14.51 8.62 -30.93
N ARG A 18 -14.33 9.90 -30.55
CA ARG A 18 -14.04 10.25 -29.17
C ARG A 18 -15.33 10.12 -28.36
N ARG A 19 -15.44 9.06 -27.58
CA ARG A 19 -16.32 9.09 -26.41
C ARG A 19 -15.66 10.06 -25.42
N GLU A 20 -16.28 11.21 -25.26
CA GLU A 20 -15.98 12.14 -24.17
C GLU A 20 -16.24 11.39 -22.87
N LEU A 21 -15.16 11.03 -22.19
CA LEU A 21 -15.22 10.72 -20.77
C LEU A 21 -15.53 12.05 -20.09
N SER A 22 -16.76 12.19 -19.60
CA SER A 22 -17.17 13.34 -18.80
C SER A 22 -16.17 13.52 -17.66
N ASP A 23 -15.52 14.67 -17.62
CA ASP A 23 -14.81 15.21 -16.48
C ASP A 23 -15.80 15.37 -15.32
N LYS A 24 -16.11 14.27 -14.64
CA LYS A 24 -16.58 14.37 -13.27
C LYS A 24 -15.38 14.82 -12.46
N ALA A 25 -15.33 16.13 -12.23
CA ALA A 25 -14.38 16.74 -11.32
C ALA A 25 -14.27 15.87 -10.06
N ILE A 26 -13.08 15.33 -9.83
CA ILE A 26 -12.73 14.72 -8.55
C ILE A 26 -12.80 15.85 -7.54
N GLU A 27 -13.89 15.93 -6.79
CA GLU A 27 -13.97 16.90 -5.69
C GLU A 27 -12.75 16.64 -4.80
N PRO A 28 -11.97 17.67 -4.47
CA PRO A 28 -10.89 17.51 -3.49
C PRO A 28 -11.52 17.00 -2.21
N PHE A 29 -10.87 16.00 -1.59
CA PHE A 29 -11.25 15.48 -0.28
C PHE A 29 -11.66 16.65 0.60
N LYS A 30 -12.96 16.71 0.96
CA LYS A 30 -13.52 17.81 1.75
C LYS A 30 -12.64 17.95 2.97
N SER A 31 -12.01 19.11 3.10
CA SER A 31 -11.34 19.49 4.33
C SER A 31 -12.39 19.35 5.44
N VAL A 32 -12.18 18.38 6.34
CA VAL A 32 -13.06 18.15 7.48
C VAL A 32 -13.10 19.44 8.27
N SER A 33 -14.28 20.05 8.33
CA SER A 33 -14.50 21.30 9.07
C SER A 33 -14.22 21.05 10.56
N LEU A 34 -13.14 21.65 11.03
CA LEU A 34 -12.58 21.53 12.37
C LEU A 34 -13.43 22.25 13.42
N ARG A 35 -14.57 21.70 13.80
CA ARG A 35 -15.27 22.03 15.05
C ARG A 35 -15.22 20.85 16.00
N ALA A 36 -14.04 20.59 16.56
CA ALA A 36 -13.92 19.66 17.68
C ALA A 36 -14.48 20.29 18.96
N LYS A 37 -15.59 19.75 19.43
CA LYS A 37 -15.98 19.92 20.85
C LYS A 37 -14.92 19.18 21.68
N LYS A 38 -14.33 19.86 22.71
CA LYS A 38 -13.52 19.20 23.73
C LYS A 38 -14.31 18.02 24.31
N GLN A 39 -14.04 16.83 23.85
CA GLN A 39 -14.51 15.61 24.50
C GLN A 39 -13.55 15.32 25.66
N ASN A 40 -14.11 15.13 26.83
CA ASN A 40 -13.39 14.65 28.02
C ASN A 40 -12.82 13.25 27.69
N LEU A 41 -11.51 13.11 27.50
CA LEU A 41 -10.82 11.85 27.27
C LEU A 41 -10.82 11.00 28.56
N ALA A 42 -11.98 10.43 28.90
CA ALA A 42 -12.08 9.49 30.02
C ALA A 42 -11.63 8.06 29.63
N SER A 43 -11.47 7.77 28.33
CA SER A 43 -10.99 6.47 27.83
C SER A 43 -9.85 6.66 26.84
N LYS A 44 -8.83 5.77 26.93
CA LYS A 44 -7.73 5.75 25.97
C LYS A 44 -8.25 5.50 24.56
N ILE A 45 -7.65 6.15 23.57
CA ILE A 45 -7.92 5.89 22.15
C ILE A 45 -7.27 4.55 21.78
N LYS A 46 -8.06 3.63 21.27
CA LYS A 46 -7.58 2.31 20.84
C LYS A 46 -7.00 2.39 19.44
N VAL A 47 -5.68 2.28 19.37
CA VAL A 47 -4.90 2.32 18.12
C VAL A 47 -4.41 0.91 17.79
N ALA A 48 -4.67 0.46 16.58
CA ALA A 48 -4.32 -0.90 16.18
C ALA A 48 -3.43 -0.95 14.94
N ALA A 49 -2.47 -1.87 14.91
CA ALA A 49 -1.58 -2.10 13.77
C ALA A 49 -1.19 -3.56 13.64
N VAL A 50 -0.57 -3.91 12.52
CA VAL A 50 0.08 -5.21 12.31
C VAL A 50 1.55 -5.13 12.70
N SER A 51 2.14 -6.27 13.10
CA SER A 51 3.55 -6.32 13.48
C SER A 51 4.44 -6.86 12.37
N TYR A 52 4.48 -6.17 11.21
CA TYR A 52 5.47 -6.43 10.17
C TYR A 52 6.69 -5.51 10.34
N LEU A 53 7.80 -5.87 9.71
CA LEU A 53 9.00 -5.02 9.71
C LEU A 53 8.69 -3.59 9.22
N ASN A 54 7.90 -3.46 8.16
CA ASN A 54 7.55 -2.13 7.62
C ASN A 54 6.72 -1.23 8.56
N THR A 55 6.14 -1.77 9.61
CA THR A 55 5.39 -0.98 10.61
C THR A 55 6.25 -0.56 11.80
N LYS A 56 7.41 -1.18 11.98
CA LYS A 56 8.28 -0.94 13.15
C LYS A 56 8.63 0.54 13.34
N PRO A 57 9.02 1.31 12.29
CA PRO A 57 9.31 2.74 12.47
C PRO A 57 8.11 3.53 13.00
N LEU A 58 6.91 3.30 12.50
CA LEU A 58 5.72 4.01 12.95
C LEU A 58 5.38 3.65 14.40
N LEU A 59 5.43 2.36 14.75
CA LEU A 59 5.15 1.89 16.11
C LEU A 59 6.19 2.37 17.12
N TYR A 60 7.48 2.41 16.74
CA TYR A 60 8.56 2.88 17.60
C TYR A 60 8.26 4.28 18.15
N GLY A 61 7.88 5.22 17.28
CA GLY A 61 7.59 6.59 17.70
C GLY A 61 6.29 6.69 18.52
N ILE A 62 5.25 5.94 18.15
CA ILE A 62 4.00 5.88 18.91
C ILE A 62 4.24 5.42 20.35
N GLU A 63 5.01 4.35 20.53
CA GLU A 63 5.29 3.76 21.85
C GLU A 63 6.18 4.65 22.73
N ARG A 64 7.03 5.50 22.14
CA ARG A 64 8.04 6.33 22.85
C ARG A 64 7.67 7.80 22.96
N SER A 65 6.57 8.22 22.36
CA SER A 65 6.04 9.57 22.47
C SER A 65 5.18 9.73 23.75
N ASP A 66 4.85 10.97 24.08
CA ASP A 66 3.87 11.31 25.12
C ASP A 66 2.47 10.75 24.82
N LEU A 67 2.20 10.45 23.57
CA LEU A 67 0.95 9.84 23.11
C LEU A 67 0.70 8.45 23.72
N ALA A 68 1.75 7.70 24.07
CA ALA A 68 1.65 6.36 24.65
C ALA A 68 0.77 6.32 25.93
N ASN A 69 0.67 7.44 26.64
CA ASN A 69 -0.16 7.53 27.84
C ASN A 69 -1.67 7.64 27.51
N ASP A 70 -2.01 8.14 26.32
CA ASP A 70 -3.38 8.46 25.89
C ASP A 70 -3.98 7.37 25.01
N ILE A 71 -3.18 6.38 24.61
CA ILE A 71 -3.63 5.30 23.73
C ILE A 71 -3.55 3.93 24.39
N GLU A 72 -4.32 3.00 23.83
CA GLU A 72 -4.17 1.54 24.01
C GLU A 72 -3.72 0.98 22.65
N LEU A 73 -2.44 0.57 22.56
CA LEU A 73 -1.89 0.00 21.32
C LEU A 73 -2.21 -1.50 21.25
N ILE A 74 -2.86 -1.90 20.14
CA ILE A 74 -3.29 -3.27 19.86
C ILE A 74 -2.55 -3.76 18.62
N VAL A 75 -1.96 -4.95 18.69
CA VAL A 75 -1.30 -5.60 17.55
C VAL A 75 -2.08 -6.85 17.20
N ASP A 76 -2.58 -6.92 15.95
CA ASP A 76 -3.43 -8.02 15.48
C ASP A 76 -3.29 -8.22 13.95
N TYR A 77 -3.93 -9.24 13.41
CA TYR A 77 -3.91 -9.54 11.98
C TYR A 77 -4.75 -8.55 11.16
N PRO A 78 -4.34 -8.21 9.91
CA PRO A 78 -5.01 -7.17 9.09
C PRO A 78 -6.51 -7.37 8.90
N ALA A 79 -6.96 -8.61 8.70
CA ALA A 79 -8.37 -8.93 8.50
C ALA A 79 -9.22 -8.67 9.75
N GLN A 80 -8.63 -8.89 10.95
CA GLN A 80 -9.30 -8.66 12.22
C GLN A 80 -9.39 -7.16 12.51
N LEU A 81 -8.35 -6.39 12.21
CA LEU A 81 -8.34 -4.94 12.42
C LEU A 81 -9.46 -4.23 11.67
N ALA A 82 -9.71 -4.60 10.40
CA ALA A 82 -10.79 -4.01 9.61
C ALA A 82 -12.17 -4.29 10.22
N LYS A 83 -12.40 -5.51 10.73
CA LYS A 83 -13.65 -5.87 11.42
C LYS A 83 -13.80 -5.12 12.75
N SER A 84 -12.72 -5.03 13.52
CA SER A 84 -12.68 -4.35 14.81
C SER A 84 -12.96 -2.85 14.66
N LEU A 85 -12.40 -2.21 13.62
CA LEU A 85 -12.69 -0.81 13.31
C LEU A 85 -14.15 -0.61 12.89
N GLN A 86 -14.67 -1.46 11.99
CA GLN A 86 -16.07 -1.39 11.56
C GLN A 86 -17.03 -1.61 12.73
N GLY A 87 -16.68 -2.51 13.64
CA GLY A 87 -17.50 -2.82 14.83
C GLY A 87 -17.33 -1.83 16.00
N GLY A 88 -16.44 -0.83 15.88
CA GLY A 88 -16.19 0.19 16.90
C GLY A 88 -15.45 -0.31 18.15
N SER A 89 -14.82 -1.49 18.09
CA SER A 89 -14.00 -2.02 19.19
C SER A 89 -12.60 -1.40 19.24
N ILE A 90 -12.16 -0.77 18.15
CA ILE A 90 -10.98 0.08 18.03
C ILE A 90 -11.35 1.40 17.36
N ASP A 91 -10.53 2.43 17.55
CA ASP A 91 -10.82 3.80 17.12
C ASP A 91 -10.01 4.20 15.88
N LEU A 92 -8.82 3.65 15.73
CA LEU A 92 -7.85 3.95 14.70
C LEU A 92 -7.07 2.69 14.35
N ALA A 93 -6.86 2.43 13.07
CA ALA A 93 -6.08 1.27 12.63
C ALA A 93 -5.20 1.57 11.41
N LEU A 94 -4.00 0.97 11.38
CA LEU A 94 -3.20 0.89 10.16
C LEU A 94 -3.75 -0.25 9.30
N LEU A 95 -4.51 0.11 8.27
CA LEU A 95 -5.24 -0.86 7.44
C LEU A 95 -4.70 -0.94 6.02
N PRO A 96 -4.72 -2.13 5.40
CA PRO A 96 -4.57 -2.25 3.96
C PRO A 96 -5.61 -1.39 3.24
N VAL A 97 -5.16 -0.56 2.29
CA VAL A 97 -6.06 0.44 1.66
C VAL A 97 -7.23 -0.17 0.89
N ALA A 98 -7.11 -1.39 0.40
CA ALA A 98 -8.22 -2.10 -0.23
C ALA A 98 -9.37 -2.47 0.74
N ALA A 99 -9.17 -2.35 2.04
CA ALA A 99 -10.24 -2.53 3.02
C ALA A 99 -11.08 -1.26 3.24
N ILE A 100 -10.54 -0.08 2.93
CA ILE A 100 -11.18 1.22 3.20
C ILE A 100 -12.60 1.31 2.62
N PRO A 101 -12.86 0.95 1.34
CA PRO A 101 -14.20 1.08 0.77
C PRO A 101 -15.27 0.24 1.48
N SER A 102 -14.86 -0.81 2.21
CA SER A 102 -15.80 -1.68 2.95
C SER A 102 -16.14 -1.18 4.37
N ILE A 103 -15.53 -0.08 4.82
CA ILE A 103 -15.72 0.46 6.17
C ILE A 103 -16.55 1.74 6.10
N THR A 104 -17.73 1.72 6.67
CA THR A 104 -18.64 2.87 6.69
C THR A 104 -18.01 4.04 7.45
N GLY A 105 -17.97 5.22 6.83
CA GLY A 105 -17.41 6.42 7.44
C GLY A 105 -15.88 6.43 7.56
N ALA A 106 -15.18 5.53 6.86
CA ALA A 106 -13.73 5.46 6.89
C ALA A 106 -13.08 6.74 6.35
N ASN A 107 -12.12 7.28 7.11
CA ASN A 107 -11.30 8.42 6.73
C ASN A 107 -9.84 8.13 7.04
N ILE A 108 -8.93 8.51 6.15
CA ILE A 108 -7.49 8.50 6.41
C ILE A 108 -7.18 9.76 7.23
N ILE A 109 -6.65 9.57 8.44
CA ILE A 109 -6.51 10.67 9.41
C ILE A 109 -5.04 11.12 9.60
N SER A 110 -4.08 10.39 9.07
CA SER A 110 -2.66 10.67 9.26
C SER A 110 -1.97 10.97 7.93
N ASP A 111 -0.89 11.75 8.00
CA ASP A 111 0.03 11.98 6.89
C ASP A 111 1.05 10.85 6.73
N TYR A 112 0.97 9.82 7.58
CA TYR A 112 1.86 8.66 7.55
C TYR A 112 1.11 7.38 7.20
N GLY A 113 1.84 6.46 6.57
CA GLY A 113 1.34 5.15 6.16
C GLY A 113 2.47 4.30 5.59
N ILE A 114 2.11 3.27 4.83
CA ILE A 114 3.06 2.39 4.15
C ILE A 114 2.86 2.58 2.65
N ALA A 115 3.85 3.16 1.97
CA ALA A 115 3.83 3.45 0.55
C ALA A 115 5.17 3.13 -0.12
N ALA A 116 5.25 3.26 -1.44
CA ALA A 116 6.49 3.20 -2.20
C ALA A 116 6.38 4.06 -3.48
N ASP A 117 7.52 4.56 -3.94
CA ASP A 117 7.64 5.37 -5.17
C ASP A 117 8.42 4.64 -6.29
N GLY A 118 8.64 3.36 -6.14
CA GLY A 118 9.34 2.43 -7.02
C GLY A 118 9.28 1.03 -6.45
N ASN A 119 10.42 0.35 -6.33
CA ASN A 119 10.51 -0.99 -5.75
C ASN A 119 10.19 -0.97 -4.26
N VAL A 120 9.19 -1.72 -3.85
CA VAL A 120 8.86 -1.96 -2.44
C VAL A 120 9.60 -3.16 -1.85
N VAL A 121 10.09 -4.06 -2.69
CA VAL A 121 10.77 -5.33 -2.46
C VAL A 121 9.98 -6.36 -1.62
N SER A 122 9.14 -5.89 -0.72
CA SER A 122 8.35 -6.73 0.20
C SER A 122 6.93 -7.05 -0.29
N VAL A 123 6.59 -6.72 -1.53
CA VAL A 123 5.30 -7.06 -2.16
C VAL A 123 5.53 -7.38 -3.63
N ALA A 124 5.59 -8.67 -3.97
CA ALA A 124 5.90 -9.08 -5.32
C ALA A 124 5.16 -10.35 -5.75
N LEU A 125 5.13 -10.58 -7.06
CA LEU A 125 4.76 -11.86 -7.67
C LEU A 125 6.06 -12.64 -7.92
N PHE A 126 6.17 -13.81 -7.31
CA PHE A 126 7.32 -14.71 -7.37
C PHE A 126 7.04 -15.88 -8.31
N SER A 127 8.02 -16.26 -9.13
CA SER A 127 7.89 -17.35 -10.11
C SER A 127 9.24 -17.98 -10.43
N GLN A 128 9.23 -19.25 -10.84
CA GLN A 128 10.40 -19.95 -11.40
C GLN A 128 10.47 -19.84 -12.93
N VAL A 129 9.44 -19.24 -13.57
CA VAL A 129 9.37 -19.07 -15.02
C VAL A 129 9.07 -17.60 -15.35
N PRO A 130 9.42 -17.13 -16.55
CA PRO A 130 9.10 -15.77 -16.97
C PRO A 130 7.58 -15.52 -17.03
N MET A 131 7.18 -14.25 -16.99
CA MET A 131 5.78 -13.81 -16.95
C MET A 131 4.91 -14.50 -17.99
N ASP A 132 5.44 -14.71 -19.19
CA ASP A 132 4.68 -15.30 -20.30
C ASP A 132 4.35 -16.79 -20.11
N GLU A 133 5.05 -17.49 -19.27
CA GLU A 133 4.84 -18.90 -18.98
C GLU A 133 3.97 -19.14 -17.74
N ILE A 134 3.70 -18.12 -16.93
CA ILE A 134 2.86 -18.24 -15.74
C ILE A 134 1.42 -18.61 -16.16
N LYS A 135 0.88 -19.68 -15.55
CA LYS A 135 -0.49 -20.16 -15.76
C LYS A 135 -1.38 -20.01 -14.54
N THR A 136 -0.81 -20.18 -13.36
CA THR A 136 -1.53 -20.11 -12.08
C THR A 136 -0.88 -19.09 -11.15
N VAL A 137 -1.67 -18.37 -10.36
CA VAL A 137 -1.18 -17.43 -9.35
C VAL A 137 -1.87 -17.69 -8.02
N TYR A 138 -1.08 -18.07 -7.00
CA TYR A 138 -1.51 -18.12 -5.61
C TYR A 138 -1.66 -16.71 -5.05
N LEU A 139 -2.84 -16.43 -4.47
CA LEU A 139 -3.18 -15.13 -3.90
C LEU A 139 -2.98 -15.14 -2.38
N ASP A 140 -2.05 -14.34 -1.88
CA ASP A 140 -1.67 -14.28 -0.47
C ASP A 140 -2.89 -14.04 0.45
N TYR A 141 -3.03 -14.84 1.50
CA TYR A 141 -4.18 -14.79 2.42
C TYR A 141 -4.10 -13.63 3.44
N GLN A 142 -2.94 -12.98 3.58
CA GLN A 142 -2.72 -11.91 4.56
C GLN A 142 -2.91 -10.50 3.97
N SER A 143 -3.01 -10.33 2.64
CA SER A 143 -3.09 -9.01 2.03
C SER A 143 -4.19 -8.84 1.00
N ARG A 144 -5.21 -8.09 1.35
CA ARG A 144 -6.26 -7.69 0.40
C ARG A 144 -5.73 -6.71 -0.66
N THR A 145 -4.91 -5.74 -0.26
CA THR A 145 -4.37 -4.72 -1.17
C THR A 145 -3.46 -5.33 -2.23
N SER A 146 -2.49 -6.15 -1.81
CA SER A 146 -1.51 -6.74 -2.73
C SER A 146 -2.14 -7.73 -3.70
N VAL A 147 -3.14 -8.50 -3.24
CA VAL A 147 -3.93 -9.39 -4.09
C VAL A 147 -4.69 -8.61 -5.17
N ARG A 148 -5.39 -7.55 -4.80
CA ARG A 148 -6.12 -6.70 -5.76
C ARG A 148 -5.16 -6.02 -6.74
N LEU A 149 -4.02 -5.54 -6.25
CA LEU A 149 -2.99 -4.94 -7.09
C LEU A 149 -2.42 -5.95 -8.09
N ALA A 150 -2.07 -7.16 -7.66
CA ALA A 150 -1.57 -8.21 -8.54
C ALA A 150 -2.59 -8.57 -9.63
N GLN A 151 -3.85 -8.78 -9.27
CA GLN A 151 -4.92 -9.07 -10.22
C GLN A 151 -5.09 -7.94 -11.25
N LEU A 152 -5.06 -6.67 -10.80
CA LEU A 152 -5.14 -5.50 -11.66
C LEU A 152 -3.96 -5.45 -12.63
N LEU A 153 -2.74 -5.65 -12.15
CA LEU A 153 -1.53 -5.61 -12.97
C LEU A 153 -1.46 -6.76 -13.95
N LEU A 154 -1.82 -7.98 -13.55
CA LEU A 154 -1.90 -9.13 -14.44
C LEU A 154 -2.86 -8.86 -15.59
N ALA A 155 -4.05 -8.33 -15.30
CA ALA A 155 -5.06 -8.05 -16.31
C ALA A 155 -4.72 -6.86 -17.22
N ASN A 156 -4.20 -5.74 -16.67
CA ASN A 156 -4.14 -4.46 -17.39
C ASN A 156 -2.72 -4.06 -17.82
N HIS A 157 -1.69 -4.40 -17.06
CA HIS A 157 -0.30 -4.09 -17.36
C HIS A 157 0.37 -5.22 -18.17
N TRP A 158 0.40 -6.43 -17.60
CA TRP A 158 1.00 -7.60 -18.26
C TRP A 158 0.06 -8.30 -19.24
N LYS A 159 -1.25 -7.98 -19.20
CA LYS A 159 -2.29 -8.55 -20.08
C LYS A 159 -2.32 -10.07 -20.08
N LYS A 160 -2.09 -10.65 -18.91
CA LYS A 160 -2.06 -12.10 -18.67
C LYS A 160 -3.39 -12.60 -18.14
N LYS A 161 -3.85 -13.71 -18.71
CA LYS A 161 -4.96 -14.49 -18.17
C LYS A 161 -4.37 -15.70 -17.46
N VAL A 162 -4.59 -15.78 -16.16
CA VAL A 162 -4.10 -16.85 -15.30
C VAL A 162 -5.24 -17.43 -14.47
N GLU A 163 -5.08 -18.64 -13.97
CA GLU A 163 -5.92 -19.20 -12.94
C GLU A 163 -5.51 -18.59 -11.58
N TYR A 164 -6.48 -18.15 -10.78
CA TYR A 164 -6.22 -17.69 -9.43
C TYR A 164 -6.56 -18.76 -8.41
N LYS A 165 -5.63 -19.08 -7.53
CA LYS A 165 -5.83 -19.98 -6.40
C LYS A 165 -5.71 -19.24 -5.07
N PRO A 166 -6.63 -19.44 -4.13
CA PRO A 166 -6.46 -18.91 -2.77
C PRO A 166 -5.23 -19.58 -2.14
N ALA A 167 -4.35 -18.76 -1.55
CA ALA A 167 -3.22 -19.28 -0.81
C ALA A 167 -3.67 -19.75 0.58
N SER A 168 -3.10 -20.87 1.03
CA SER A 168 -3.17 -21.36 2.38
C SER A 168 -1.81 -21.21 3.08
N GLU A 169 -1.71 -21.59 4.31
CA GLU A 169 -0.44 -21.71 5.00
C GLU A 169 0.50 -22.65 4.17
N HIS A 170 1.79 -22.33 4.08
CA HIS A 170 2.79 -23.04 3.29
C HIS A 170 2.62 -23.01 1.74
N TYR A 171 1.76 -22.15 1.19
CA TYR A 171 1.56 -22.08 -0.27
C TYR A 171 2.84 -21.72 -1.05
N ILE A 172 3.83 -21.12 -0.41
CA ILE A 172 5.11 -20.76 -1.03
C ILE A 172 5.82 -22.01 -1.56
N ASP A 173 5.69 -23.14 -0.88
CA ASP A 173 6.29 -24.42 -1.27
C ASP A 173 5.68 -25.00 -2.56
N TYR A 174 4.50 -24.51 -2.95
CA TYR A 174 3.80 -24.92 -4.17
C TYR A 174 4.09 -23.99 -5.37
N ILE A 175 4.85 -22.90 -5.19
CA ILE A 175 5.25 -22.01 -6.27
C ILE A 175 6.41 -22.67 -7.04
N ASN A 176 6.06 -23.45 -8.06
CA ASN A 176 7.02 -24.14 -8.93
C ASN A 176 6.45 -24.33 -10.34
N GLY A 177 7.30 -24.71 -11.30
CA GLY A 177 6.91 -24.89 -12.70
C GLY A 177 6.26 -23.61 -13.24
N THR A 178 5.00 -23.68 -13.70
CA THR A 178 4.23 -22.52 -14.23
C THR A 178 3.33 -21.84 -13.19
N ASP A 179 3.44 -22.25 -11.92
CA ASP A 179 2.71 -21.66 -10.82
C ASP A 179 3.54 -20.53 -10.19
N ALA A 180 2.92 -19.37 -10.00
CA ALA A 180 3.49 -18.19 -9.34
C ALA A 180 2.70 -17.89 -8.06
N GLY A 181 3.22 -16.99 -7.21
CA GLY A 181 2.52 -16.58 -6.01
C GLY A 181 2.79 -15.12 -5.63
N VAL A 182 1.77 -14.45 -5.16
CA VAL A 182 1.92 -13.15 -4.51
C VAL A 182 2.41 -13.40 -3.09
N ILE A 183 3.60 -12.91 -2.74
CA ILE A 183 4.16 -13.00 -1.39
C ILE A 183 4.35 -11.59 -0.87
N ILE A 184 4.04 -11.37 0.44
CA ILE A 184 4.10 -10.05 1.04
C ILE A 184 4.87 -10.02 2.36
N GLY A 185 5.27 -8.80 2.74
CA GLY A 185 5.89 -8.49 4.01
C GLY A 185 7.23 -9.18 4.20
N ASP A 186 7.50 -9.55 5.43
CA ASP A 186 8.78 -10.16 5.84
C ASP A 186 9.05 -11.48 5.09
N ARG A 187 7.98 -12.22 4.75
CA ARG A 187 8.09 -13.45 3.94
C ARG A 187 8.58 -13.18 2.52
N ALA A 188 8.17 -12.07 1.90
CA ALA A 188 8.65 -11.69 0.59
C ALA A 188 10.16 -11.40 0.60
N LEU A 189 10.63 -10.65 1.61
CA LEU A 189 12.05 -10.37 1.78
C LEU A 189 12.89 -11.64 1.97
N GLN A 190 12.35 -12.66 2.66
CA GLN A 190 13.00 -13.96 2.84
C GLN A 190 13.11 -14.76 1.54
N GLN A 191 12.26 -14.49 0.57
CA GLN A 191 12.17 -15.27 -0.67
C GLN A 191 12.89 -14.64 -1.86
N LEU A 192 13.44 -13.43 -1.75
CA LEU A 192 14.02 -12.69 -2.87
C LEU A 192 15.10 -13.46 -3.65
N SER A 193 15.88 -14.30 -2.97
CA SER A 193 16.95 -15.12 -3.59
C SER A 193 16.50 -16.53 -4.00
N ASN A 194 15.25 -16.93 -3.70
CA ASN A 194 14.78 -18.31 -3.91
C ASN A 194 14.00 -18.48 -5.22
N PHE A 195 13.76 -17.39 -5.95
CA PHE A 195 13.00 -17.41 -7.21
C PHE A 195 13.77 -16.69 -8.32
N ASP A 196 13.73 -17.26 -9.52
CA ASP A 196 14.40 -16.72 -10.70
C ASP A 196 13.75 -15.43 -11.19
N TYR A 197 12.43 -15.28 -10.94
CA TYR A 197 11.65 -14.11 -11.37
C TYR A 197 10.89 -13.52 -10.19
N VAL A 198 11.18 -12.25 -9.89
CA VAL A 198 10.50 -11.47 -8.86
C VAL A 198 9.96 -10.20 -9.50
N TYR A 199 8.65 -10.10 -9.61
CA TYR A 199 7.98 -8.93 -10.18
C TYR A 199 7.42 -8.05 -9.06
N ASP A 200 8.14 -6.98 -8.75
CA ASP A 200 7.72 -6.02 -7.73
C ASP A 200 6.43 -5.32 -8.14
N LEU A 201 5.40 -5.41 -7.29
CA LEU A 201 4.07 -4.90 -7.64
C LEU A 201 3.99 -3.37 -7.58
N SER A 202 4.79 -2.72 -6.74
CA SER A 202 4.84 -1.25 -6.69
C SER A 202 5.55 -0.66 -7.90
N ALA A 203 6.69 -1.23 -8.28
CA ALA A 203 7.39 -0.84 -9.50
C ALA A 203 6.54 -1.06 -10.76
N ALA A 204 5.84 -2.19 -10.84
CA ALA A 204 4.91 -2.47 -11.93
C ALA A 204 3.72 -1.49 -11.97
N TRP A 205 3.17 -1.10 -10.81
CA TRP A 205 2.16 -0.06 -10.72
C TRP A 205 2.67 1.28 -11.21
N LYS A 206 3.89 1.68 -10.79
CA LYS A 206 4.54 2.91 -11.25
C LYS A 206 4.77 2.90 -12.76
N ALA A 207 5.24 1.78 -13.32
CA ALA A 207 5.42 1.62 -14.76
C ALA A 207 4.10 1.70 -15.54
N TYR A 208 3.00 1.16 -14.98
CA TYR A 208 1.68 1.16 -15.62
C TYR A 208 0.98 2.52 -15.53
N THR A 209 1.08 3.22 -14.39
CA THR A 209 0.27 4.42 -14.10
C THR A 209 1.05 5.72 -14.03
N GLY A 210 2.37 5.66 -13.84
CA GLY A 210 3.21 6.81 -13.50
C GLY A 210 3.10 7.26 -12.03
N LEU A 211 2.26 6.62 -11.21
CA LEU A 211 1.92 7.05 -9.86
C LEU A 211 2.61 6.18 -8.79
N ASP A 212 2.80 6.74 -7.60
CA ASP A 212 3.24 6.01 -6.41
C ASP A 212 2.14 5.08 -5.89
N PHE A 213 2.52 4.08 -5.06
CA PHE A 213 1.55 3.15 -4.50
C PHE A 213 1.48 3.22 -2.98
N VAL A 214 0.25 3.22 -2.43
CA VAL A 214 -0.01 3.16 -0.99
C VAL A 214 -0.58 1.79 -0.65
N PHE A 215 0.08 1.08 0.27
CA PHE A 215 -0.31 -0.27 0.73
C PHE A 215 -1.22 -0.22 1.94
N ALA A 216 -0.88 0.64 2.92
CA ALA A 216 -1.64 0.80 4.15
C ALA A 216 -1.66 2.26 4.61
N ALA A 217 -2.73 2.65 5.28
CA ALA A 217 -2.90 3.98 5.84
C ALA A 217 -3.58 3.91 7.21
N TRP A 218 -3.37 4.94 8.04
CA TRP A 218 -4.07 5.09 9.31
C TRP A 218 -5.50 5.55 9.08
N VAL A 219 -6.46 4.72 9.44
CA VAL A 219 -7.89 4.89 9.16
C VAL A 219 -8.69 4.91 10.44
N ALA A 220 -9.57 5.90 10.56
CA ALA A 220 -10.63 5.95 11.57
C ALA A 220 -12.00 5.99 10.88
N ASN A 221 -13.04 5.50 11.54
CA ASN A 221 -14.44 5.57 11.06
C ASN A 221 -15.30 6.53 11.90
N LYS A 222 -14.64 7.37 12.67
CA LYS A 222 -15.23 8.44 13.48
C LYS A 222 -14.29 9.63 13.54
N GLU A 223 -14.79 10.77 13.97
CA GLU A 223 -13.97 11.96 14.23
C GLU A 223 -13.07 11.71 15.46
N LEU A 224 -11.79 12.05 15.32
CA LEU A 224 -10.81 12.10 16.40
C LEU A 224 -10.43 13.54 16.70
N PRO A 225 -10.03 13.87 17.95
CA PRO A 225 -9.59 15.23 18.31
C PRO A 225 -8.42 15.70 17.44
N VAL A 226 -8.43 16.96 17.03
CA VAL A 226 -7.38 17.54 16.15
C VAL A 226 -6.01 17.49 16.82
N ASP A 227 -5.95 17.86 18.10
CA ASP A 227 -4.72 17.79 18.89
C ASP A 227 -4.16 16.36 18.99
N PHE A 228 -5.04 15.36 19.06
CA PHE A 228 -4.62 13.96 18.97
C PHE A 228 -4.00 13.64 17.62
N ILE A 229 -4.62 14.04 16.50
CA ILE A 229 -4.12 13.78 15.14
C ILE A 229 -2.75 14.44 14.93
N GLU A 230 -2.57 15.68 15.40
CA GLU A 230 -1.29 16.39 15.31
C GLU A 230 -0.18 15.67 16.10
N ARG A 231 -0.48 15.25 17.33
CA ARG A 231 0.45 14.48 18.17
C ARG A 231 0.73 13.10 17.57
N PHE A 232 -0.28 12.47 16.98
CA PHE A 232 -0.15 11.18 16.31
C PHE A 232 0.78 11.26 15.08
N ASN A 233 0.67 12.31 14.28
CA ASN A 233 1.58 12.55 13.15
C ASN A 233 3.02 12.79 13.64
N LYS A 234 3.21 13.59 14.71
CA LYS A 234 4.53 13.78 15.32
C LYS A 234 5.11 12.47 15.85
N ALA A 235 4.28 11.64 16.49
CA ALA A 235 4.71 10.32 16.98
C ALA A 235 5.17 9.41 15.86
N ASN A 236 4.45 9.35 14.73
CA ASN A 236 4.88 8.57 13.57
C ASN A 236 6.23 9.07 13.00
N ALA A 237 6.48 10.39 13.01
CA ALA A 237 7.74 10.97 12.53
C ALA A 237 8.94 10.55 13.39
N ILE A 238 8.79 10.47 14.71
CA ILE A 238 9.89 10.13 15.64
C ILE A 238 10.61 8.84 15.25
N GLY A 239 9.87 7.80 14.85
CA GLY A 239 10.49 6.52 14.49
C GLY A 239 11.35 6.60 13.24
N LEU A 240 11.10 7.55 12.36
CA LEU A 240 11.90 7.75 11.14
C LEU A 240 13.26 8.41 11.45
N ASP A 241 13.36 9.11 12.56
CA ASP A 241 14.61 9.70 13.05
C ASP A 241 15.46 8.68 13.85
N HIS A 242 14.93 7.47 14.12
CA HIS A 242 15.58 6.44 14.96
C HIS A 242 15.73 5.09 14.24
N LEU A 243 15.91 5.12 12.91
CA LEU A 243 15.98 3.88 12.11
C LEU A 243 17.14 2.97 12.52
N ASP A 244 18.29 3.51 12.89
CA ASP A 244 19.45 2.71 13.33
C ASP A 244 19.13 1.89 14.59
N GLU A 245 18.41 2.47 15.55
CA GLU A 245 17.98 1.77 16.76
C GLU A 245 16.94 0.66 16.43
N ILE A 246 16.04 0.95 15.50
CA ILE A 246 15.01 0.01 15.05
C ILE A 246 15.65 -1.16 14.30
N VAL A 247 16.62 -0.90 13.42
CA VAL A 247 17.39 -1.93 12.72
C VAL A 247 18.15 -2.80 13.70
N ALA A 248 18.86 -2.20 14.67
CA ALA A 248 19.61 -2.94 15.69
C ALA A 248 18.72 -3.83 16.58
N ALA A 249 17.48 -3.37 16.86
CA ALA A 249 16.50 -4.12 17.67
C ALA A 249 15.78 -5.23 16.89
N ASN A 250 15.88 -5.26 15.55
CA ASN A 250 15.18 -6.22 14.71
C ASN A 250 16.16 -6.90 13.72
N PRO A 251 17.12 -7.71 14.17
CA PRO A 251 18.08 -8.35 13.27
C PRO A 251 17.38 -9.21 12.23
N PHE A 252 17.65 -8.98 10.95
CA PHE A 252 17.02 -9.66 9.83
C PHE A 252 18.04 -9.96 8.74
N PRO A 253 18.48 -11.21 8.57
CA PRO A 253 19.63 -11.56 7.73
C PRO A 253 19.30 -11.61 6.22
N TYR A 254 18.04 -11.51 5.83
CA TYR A 254 17.60 -11.73 4.44
C TYR A 254 17.61 -10.47 3.59
N TYR A 255 17.56 -9.30 4.21
CA TYR A 255 17.57 -8.01 3.51
C TYR A 255 18.09 -6.92 4.45
N ASP A 256 18.80 -5.92 3.91
CA ASP A 256 19.25 -4.78 4.69
C ASP A 256 18.07 -3.89 5.11
N LEU A 257 17.79 -3.86 6.42
CA LEU A 257 16.63 -3.12 6.94
C LEU A 257 16.79 -1.62 6.87
N HIS A 258 18.03 -1.09 6.89
CA HIS A 258 18.24 0.34 6.72
C HIS A 258 17.79 0.77 5.31
N THR A 259 18.30 0.10 4.28
CA THR A 259 17.86 0.29 2.88
C THR A 259 16.34 0.08 2.73
N TYR A 260 15.78 -0.93 3.41
CA TYR A 260 14.35 -1.18 3.37
C TYR A 260 13.53 0.01 3.85
N TYR A 261 13.89 0.59 4.98
CA TYR A 261 13.14 1.70 5.60
C TYR A 261 13.39 3.05 4.93
N THR A 262 14.55 3.26 4.29
CA THR A 262 14.90 4.55 3.65
C THR A 262 14.54 4.59 2.17
N ASP A 263 14.84 3.52 1.44
CA ASP A 263 14.77 3.51 -0.01
C ASP A 263 13.50 2.86 -0.53
N ASN A 264 13.09 1.74 0.07
CA ASN A 264 11.97 0.95 -0.45
C ASN A 264 10.61 1.40 0.12
N ILE A 265 10.54 1.69 1.43
CA ILE A 265 9.32 2.19 2.04
C ILE A 265 9.32 3.72 2.10
N LYS A 266 8.18 4.29 1.74
CA LYS A 266 7.92 5.72 1.89
C LYS A 266 6.78 5.91 2.88
N TYR A 267 7.09 6.50 4.02
CA TYR A 267 6.15 6.62 5.13
C TYR A 267 5.27 7.86 5.04
N TYR A 268 5.79 8.97 4.53
CA TYR A 268 5.02 10.20 4.39
C TYR A 268 4.14 10.17 3.15
N LEU A 269 2.83 10.33 3.34
CA LEU A 269 1.81 10.29 2.29
C LEU A 269 1.59 11.68 1.68
N ASP A 270 2.53 12.12 0.85
CA ASP A 270 2.45 13.35 0.07
C ASP A 270 1.33 13.34 -0.99
N SER A 271 1.23 14.41 -1.77
CA SER A 271 0.22 14.56 -2.81
C SER A 271 0.31 13.49 -3.90
N GLU A 272 1.51 13.01 -4.27
CA GLU A 272 1.69 12.02 -5.33
C GLU A 272 1.22 10.63 -4.86
N LYS A 273 1.54 10.25 -3.62
CA LYS A 273 1.04 9.01 -3.02
C LYS A 273 -0.48 9.05 -2.85
N ARG A 274 -1.04 10.19 -2.45
CA ARG A 274 -2.51 10.36 -2.35
C ARG A 274 -3.20 10.27 -3.71
N LYS A 275 -2.59 10.77 -4.80
CA LYS A 275 -3.09 10.55 -6.18
C LYS A 275 -3.07 9.08 -6.57
N GLY A 276 -1.97 8.38 -6.29
CA GLY A 276 -1.85 6.94 -6.54
C GLY A 276 -2.89 6.14 -5.78
N LEU A 277 -3.11 6.46 -4.50
CA LEU A 277 -4.15 5.86 -3.67
C LEU A 277 -5.55 6.08 -4.25
N ALA A 278 -5.89 7.32 -4.61
CA ALA A 278 -7.20 7.62 -5.20
C ALA A 278 -7.41 6.84 -6.51
N ARG A 279 -6.36 6.74 -7.34
CA ARG A 279 -6.39 5.97 -8.59
C ARG A 279 -6.62 4.49 -8.33
N PHE A 280 -5.92 3.89 -7.35
CA PHE A 280 -6.09 2.48 -7.00
C PHE A 280 -7.49 2.19 -6.46
N LEU A 281 -7.99 3.02 -5.54
CA LEU A 281 -9.35 2.86 -4.99
C LEU A 281 -10.42 2.96 -6.07
N ALA A 282 -10.25 3.84 -7.06
CA ALA A 282 -11.15 3.92 -8.22
C ALA A 282 -11.14 2.68 -9.13
N PHE A 283 -10.06 1.88 -9.12
CA PHE A 283 -10.00 0.62 -9.87
C PHE A 283 -10.70 -0.54 -9.16
N ILE A 284 -10.76 -0.51 -7.83
CA ILE A 284 -11.25 -1.65 -7.03
C ILE A 284 -12.65 -1.43 -6.45
N GLY A 285 -13.15 -0.19 -6.45
CA GLY A 285 -14.51 0.19 -6.05
C GLY A 285 -15.41 0.23 -7.23
#